data_c3b293596266c107ac1343ef814d0589
#
_entry.id   c3b293596266c107ac1343ef814d0589
#
_cell.length_a   1.000
_cell.length_b   1.000
_cell.length_c   1.000
_cell.angle_alpha   90.00
_cell.angle_beta   90.00
_cell.angle_gamma   90.00
#
_symmetry.space_group_name_H-M   'P 1'
#
loop_
_entity.id
_entity.type
_entity.pdbx_description
1 polymer ?
#
loop_
_entity_poly.entity_id
_entity_poly.type
_entity_poly.pdbx_seq_one_letter_code
_entity_poly.pdbx_strand_id
1 'polypeptide(L)'
;VVADRGYTRVQRRWRETVAGAVHARLVQVESDVVVPAEWASTKEEYAARTLRPRIHKQLDRFLVPLRKQKVKRDGLGLKLGSALADGPEALLEELDIDRSVPPAPDIPGGYAQAKKRLQRFVRSKLGDYEAQSNDPTIDGTSNLSPYLHFGQISPLEVALAVQRKGGKGADAFLEQLIVRRELAVNFVLFNPGYDTYASVPEWARATLRKHARDSR
;
A
#
# COMPACT_ATOMS: atom_id res chain seq x y z
N VAL A 1 3.96 10.85 19.46
CA VAL A 1 3.18 9.87 18.70
C VAL A 1 3.76 9.75 17.30
N VAL A 2 3.90 8.53 16.78
CA VAL A 2 4.31 8.26 15.39
C VAL A 2 3.15 7.56 14.69
N ALA A 3 2.79 8.01 13.50
CA ALA A 3 1.70 7.44 12.70
C ALA A 3 2.07 7.38 11.22
N ASP A 4 1.55 6.39 10.51
CA ASP A 4 1.65 6.33 9.07
C ASP A 4 0.87 7.46 8.40
N ARG A 5 1.38 7.90 7.26
CA ARG A 5 0.71 8.87 6.42
C ARG A 5 -0.34 8.18 5.55
N GLY A 6 -1.55 8.04 6.06
CA GLY A 6 -2.68 7.64 5.23
C GLY A 6 -3.17 8.81 4.36
N TYR A 7 -3.65 8.51 3.15
CA TYR A 7 -3.99 9.54 2.16
C TYR A 7 -5.50 9.77 2.05
N THR A 8 -6.31 8.79 2.43
CA THR A 8 -7.76 8.89 2.36
C THR A 8 -8.32 9.95 3.32
N ARG A 9 -9.50 10.49 3.00
CA ARG A 9 -10.19 11.51 3.80
C ARG A 9 -10.34 11.09 5.26
N VAL A 10 -10.75 9.85 5.49
CA VAL A 10 -10.95 9.31 6.83
C VAL A 10 -9.64 9.24 7.62
N GLN A 11 -8.55 8.78 6.99
CA GLN A 11 -7.24 8.70 7.63
C GLN A 11 -6.65 10.08 7.96
N ARG A 12 -6.86 11.07 7.08
CA ARG A 12 -6.48 12.47 7.35
C ARG A 12 -7.22 13.00 8.57
N ARG A 13 -8.54 12.82 8.61
CA ARG A 13 -9.37 13.24 9.73
C ARG A 13 -8.95 12.59 11.05
N TRP A 14 -8.65 11.31 11.06
CA TRP A 14 -8.15 10.64 12.26
C TRP A 14 -6.85 11.26 12.78
N ARG A 15 -5.90 11.53 11.89
CA ARG A 15 -4.65 12.19 12.29
C ARG A 15 -4.87 13.61 12.84
N GLU A 16 -5.73 14.38 12.23
CA GLU A 16 -6.10 15.72 12.70
C GLU A 16 -6.75 15.65 14.09
N THR A 17 -7.66 14.73 14.29
CA THR A 17 -8.30 14.48 15.60
C THR A 17 -7.27 14.11 16.66
N VAL A 18 -6.37 13.17 16.36
CA VAL A 18 -5.32 12.76 17.29
C VAL A 18 -4.34 13.91 17.56
N ALA A 19 -3.94 14.63 16.51
CA ALA A 19 -3.02 15.77 16.67
C ALA A 19 -3.59 16.88 17.58
N GLY A 20 -4.92 17.10 17.52
CA GLY A 20 -5.60 18.06 18.39
C GLY A 20 -5.82 17.56 19.83
N ALA A 21 -5.85 16.25 20.04
CA ALA A 21 -6.13 15.66 21.35
C ALA A 21 -4.89 15.34 22.18
N VAL A 22 -3.70 15.18 21.56
CA VAL A 22 -2.49 14.79 22.28
C VAL A 22 -1.59 15.99 22.57
N HIS A 23 -1.01 16.04 23.78
CA HIS A 23 -0.02 17.05 24.15
C HIS A 23 1.41 16.69 23.71
N ALA A 24 1.56 15.65 22.89
CA ALA A 24 2.84 15.16 22.38
C ALA A 24 3.00 15.48 20.90
N ARG A 25 4.25 15.60 20.44
CA ARG A 25 4.54 15.79 19.03
C ARG A 25 4.03 14.60 18.22
N LEU A 26 3.24 14.86 17.17
CA LEU A 26 2.86 13.87 16.17
C LEU A 26 3.84 13.92 15.00
N VAL A 27 4.44 12.77 14.68
CA VAL A 27 5.35 12.59 13.54
C VAL A 27 4.66 11.66 12.53
N GLN A 28 4.53 12.12 11.30
CA GLN A 28 4.03 11.29 10.20
C GLN A 28 5.19 10.65 9.46
N VAL A 29 5.06 9.35 9.18
CA VAL A 29 6.01 8.57 8.37
C VAL A 29 5.28 8.08 7.12
N GLU A 30 5.88 8.25 5.97
CA GLU A 30 5.32 7.80 4.69
C GLU A 30 5.92 6.45 4.34
N SER A 31 5.24 5.37 4.75
CA SER A 31 5.71 3.99 4.62
C SER A 31 4.96 3.18 3.55
N ASP A 32 3.87 3.74 3.03
CA ASP A 32 2.98 3.08 2.07
C ASP A 32 3.46 3.17 0.61
N VAL A 33 4.43 4.01 0.33
CA VAL A 33 5.01 4.24 -1.00
C VAL A 33 6.52 4.05 -0.98
N VAL A 34 7.11 3.81 -2.15
CA VAL A 34 8.57 3.79 -2.30
C VAL A 34 9.09 5.20 -2.44
N VAL A 35 8.47 6.01 -3.31
CA VAL A 35 8.80 7.41 -3.47
C VAL A 35 7.73 8.26 -2.78
N PRO A 36 8.08 9.09 -1.77
CA PRO A 36 7.11 9.94 -1.11
C PRO A 36 6.33 10.79 -2.12
N ALA A 37 4.99 10.81 -1.98
CA ALA A 37 4.10 11.31 -3.02
C ALA A 37 4.39 12.76 -3.43
N GLU A 38 4.72 13.64 -2.48
CA GLU A 38 5.06 15.05 -2.77
C GLU A 38 6.46 15.24 -3.35
N TRP A 39 7.35 14.23 -3.23
CA TRP A 39 8.63 14.21 -3.94
C TRP A 39 8.46 13.80 -5.39
N ALA A 40 7.48 12.93 -5.66
CA ALA A 40 7.15 12.51 -7.02
C ALA A 40 6.45 13.63 -7.80
N SER A 41 5.46 14.30 -7.21
CA SER A 41 4.77 15.44 -7.85
C SER A 41 4.12 16.35 -6.81
N THR A 42 3.91 17.62 -7.16
CA THR A 42 3.21 18.62 -6.35
C THR A 42 1.76 18.84 -6.79
N LYS A 43 1.27 18.02 -7.73
CA LYS A 43 -0.09 18.12 -8.30
C LYS A 43 -0.63 16.75 -8.68
N GLU A 44 -1.94 16.71 -8.97
CA GLU A 44 -2.57 15.53 -9.58
C GLU A 44 -1.93 15.23 -10.94
N GLU A 45 -1.47 13.99 -11.10
CA GLU A 45 -0.95 13.46 -12.36
C GLU A 45 -2.02 12.55 -12.99
N TYR A 46 -2.42 12.86 -14.19
CA TYR A 46 -3.53 12.17 -14.85
C TYR A 46 -3.19 10.79 -15.44
N ALA A 47 -1.90 10.45 -15.53
CA ALA A 47 -1.46 9.18 -16.11
C ALA A 47 -0.07 8.76 -15.62
N ALA A 48 0.19 7.45 -15.67
CA ALA A 48 1.51 6.90 -15.38
C ALA A 48 2.62 7.52 -16.26
N ARG A 49 2.28 7.90 -17.50
CA ARG A 49 3.18 8.56 -18.44
C ARG A 49 3.79 9.86 -17.87
N THR A 50 3.02 10.63 -17.11
CA THR A 50 3.48 11.91 -16.53
C THR A 50 4.16 11.74 -15.18
N LEU A 51 3.75 10.74 -14.39
CA LEU A 51 4.32 10.45 -13.07
C LEU A 51 5.62 9.64 -13.15
N ARG A 52 5.73 8.67 -14.07
CA ARG A 52 6.88 7.76 -14.21
C ARG A 52 8.23 8.47 -14.24
N PRO A 53 8.48 9.47 -15.12
CA PRO A 53 9.79 10.13 -15.16
C PRO A 53 10.12 10.88 -13.87
N ARG A 54 9.11 11.32 -13.13
CA ARG A 54 9.28 11.99 -11.84
C ARG A 54 9.67 11.00 -10.75
N ILE A 55 9.00 9.85 -10.69
CA ILE A 55 9.36 8.73 -9.80
C ILE A 55 10.77 8.25 -10.09
N HIS A 56 11.11 7.98 -11.36
CA HIS A 56 12.41 7.45 -11.73
C HIS A 56 13.56 8.35 -11.30
N LYS A 57 13.40 9.67 -11.33
CA LYS A 57 14.41 10.62 -10.82
C LYS A 57 14.69 10.49 -9.32
N GLN A 58 13.80 9.86 -8.57
CA GLN A 58 13.89 9.74 -7.13
C GLN A 58 14.28 8.32 -6.66
N LEU A 59 14.26 7.33 -7.56
CA LEU A 59 14.49 5.93 -7.17
C LEU A 59 15.87 5.72 -6.51
N ASP A 60 16.92 6.34 -7.01
CA ASP A 60 18.28 6.21 -6.42
C ASP A 60 18.32 6.68 -4.96
N ARG A 61 17.43 7.59 -4.60
CA ARG A 61 17.31 8.12 -3.24
C ARG A 61 16.45 7.24 -2.33
N PHE A 62 15.34 6.73 -2.83
CA PHE A 62 14.31 6.10 -2.01
C PHE A 62 14.24 4.57 -2.13
N LEU A 63 14.64 4.00 -3.26
CA LEU A 63 14.73 2.54 -3.45
C LEU A 63 16.05 2.00 -2.89
N VAL A 64 16.27 2.23 -1.62
CA VAL A 64 17.49 1.83 -0.89
C VAL A 64 17.13 1.07 0.39
N PRO A 65 17.97 0.12 0.84
CA PRO A 65 17.72 -0.60 2.08
C PRO A 65 17.65 0.34 3.28
N LEU A 66 16.69 0.10 4.16
CA LEU A 66 16.60 0.81 5.43
C LEU A 66 17.81 0.47 6.31
N ARG A 67 18.44 1.50 6.85
CA ARG A 67 19.54 1.34 7.81
C ARG A 67 18.99 0.98 9.19
N LYS A 68 19.46 -0.11 9.77
CA LYS A 68 19.15 -0.44 11.15
C LYS A 68 19.72 0.63 12.07
N GLN A 69 18.87 1.21 12.90
CA GLN A 69 19.25 2.18 13.93
C GLN A 69 19.22 1.49 15.29
N LYS A 70 20.27 1.72 16.10
CA LYS A 70 20.21 1.32 17.52
C LYS A 70 19.27 2.25 18.27
N VAL A 71 18.32 1.69 18.99
CA VAL A 71 17.47 2.45 19.91
C VAL A 71 18.35 2.97 21.05
N LYS A 72 18.41 4.29 21.24
CA LYS A 72 19.22 4.92 22.29
C LYS A 72 18.61 4.75 23.68
N ARG A 73 17.28 4.74 23.75
CA ARG A 73 16.50 4.50 24.97
C ARG A 73 15.35 3.59 24.58
N ASP A 74 15.30 2.40 25.14
CA ASP A 74 14.16 1.51 24.99
C ASP A 74 13.09 1.78 26.04
N GLY A 75 11.91 1.22 25.83
CA GLY A 75 10.80 1.30 26.77
C GLY A 75 10.65 0.04 27.64
N LEU A 76 11.60 -0.89 27.61
CA LEU A 76 11.46 -2.20 28.25
C LEU A 76 11.32 -2.12 29.78
N GLY A 77 11.84 -1.04 30.40
CA GLY A 77 11.66 -0.77 31.83
C GLY A 77 10.31 -0.14 32.21
N LEU A 78 9.48 0.24 31.22
CA LEU A 78 8.17 0.81 31.48
C LEU A 78 7.18 -0.31 31.78
N LYS A 79 6.56 -0.26 32.94
CA LYS A 79 5.47 -1.18 33.34
C LYS A 79 4.17 -0.73 32.64
N LEU A 80 4.07 -0.97 31.34
CA LEU A 80 2.87 -0.72 30.57
C LEU A 80 2.01 -2.00 30.59
N GLY A 81 0.76 -1.89 31.04
CA GLY A 81 -0.21 -2.97 30.88
C GLY A 81 -0.38 -3.33 29.40
N SER A 82 -0.55 -4.60 29.09
CA SER A 82 -0.84 -5.07 27.73
C SER A 82 -2.26 -5.60 27.68
N ALA A 83 -3.09 -4.99 26.83
CA ALA A 83 -4.40 -5.54 26.49
C ALA A 83 -4.30 -6.85 25.66
N LEU A 84 -3.09 -7.23 25.22
CA LEU A 84 -2.83 -8.45 24.46
C LEU A 84 -2.37 -9.61 25.36
N ALA A 85 -2.51 -9.50 26.68
CA ALA A 85 -2.06 -10.54 27.62
C ALA A 85 -2.74 -11.89 27.34
N ASP A 86 -4.02 -11.87 26.94
CA ASP A 86 -4.84 -13.05 26.68
C ASP A 86 -4.88 -13.48 25.22
N GLY A 87 -4.10 -12.84 24.37
CA GLY A 87 -3.99 -13.13 22.94
C GLY A 87 -4.96 -12.35 22.04
N PRO A 88 -4.73 -12.39 20.72
CA PRO A 88 -5.56 -11.64 19.76
C PRO A 88 -6.99 -12.15 19.66
N GLU A 89 -7.24 -13.44 19.90
CA GLU A 89 -8.57 -14.03 19.86
C GLU A 89 -9.46 -13.47 20.98
N ALA A 90 -8.96 -13.39 22.21
CA ALA A 90 -9.69 -12.82 23.33
C ALA A 90 -10.00 -11.34 23.09
N LEU A 91 -9.05 -10.58 22.56
CA LEU A 91 -9.26 -9.18 22.22
C LEU A 91 -10.34 -9.01 21.12
N LEU A 92 -10.36 -9.91 20.13
CA LEU A 92 -11.39 -9.88 19.07
C LEU A 92 -12.78 -10.18 19.64
N GLU A 93 -12.91 -10.99 20.70
CA GLU A 93 -14.19 -11.27 21.35
C GLU A 93 -14.77 -10.05 22.07
N GLU A 94 -13.92 -9.15 22.57
CA GLU A 94 -14.33 -7.90 23.23
C GLU A 94 -14.81 -6.82 22.24
N LEU A 95 -14.49 -6.94 20.94
CA LEU A 95 -14.86 -5.96 19.93
C LEU A 95 -16.28 -6.20 19.40
N ASP A 96 -17.04 -5.12 19.29
CA ASP A 96 -18.34 -5.11 18.60
C ASP A 96 -18.13 -5.07 17.07
N ILE A 97 -17.87 -6.25 16.49
CA ILE A 97 -17.62 -6.43 15.06
C ILE A 97 -18.58 -7.46 14.46
N ASP A 98 -18.92 -7.28 13.20
CA ASP A 98 -19.69 -8.26 12.43
C ASP A 98 -18.83 -9.52 12.16
N ARG A 99 -19.26 -10.66 12.74
CA ARG A 99 -18.61 -11.97 12.58
C ARG A 99 -19.27 -12.88 11.54
N SER A 100 -20.22 -12.36 10.79
CA SER A 100 -20.91 -13.14 9.73
C SER A 100 -19.98 -13.51 8.57
N VAL A 101 -18.91 -12.74 8.38
CA VAL A 101 -17.89 -13.00 7.35
C VAL A 101 -16.73 -13.78 7.98
N PRO A 102 -16.52 -15.05 7.59
CA PRO A 102 -15.42 -15.84 8.13
C PRO A 102 -14.06 -15.37 7.59
N PRO A 103 -12.95 -15.71 8.27
CA PRO A 103 -11.61 -15.51 7.75
C PRO A 103 -11.42 -16.18 6.38
N ALA A 104 -10.64 -15.53 5.49
CA ALA A 104 -10.29 -16.11 4.19
C ALA A 104 -9.27 -17.27 4.37
N PRO A 105 -9.65 -18.53 4.15
CA PRO A 105 -8.79 -19.68 4.49
C PRO A 105 -7.52 -19.76 3.65
N ASP A 106 -7.58 -19.29 2.39
CA ASP A 106 -6.47 -19.38 1.44
C ASP A 106 -5.48 -18.20 1.52
N ILE A 107 -5.79 -17.19 2.36
CA ILE A 107 -4.98 -15.98 2.50
C ILE A 107 -4.68 -15.74 3.98
N PRO A 108 -3.90 -16.60 4.63
CA PRO A 108 -3.50 -16.37 6.00
C PRO A 108 -2.67 -15.09 6.12
N GLY A 109 -3.01 -14.26 7.08
CA GLY A 109 -2.37 -12.96 7.29
C GLY A 109 -0.97 -13.04 7.90
N GLY A 110 -0.33 -11.88 8.01
CA GLY A 110 0.93 -11.69 8.71
C GLY A 110 2.17 -11.62 7.84
N TYR A 111 3.18 -10.95 8.38
CA TYR A 111 4.46 -10.70 7.68
C TYR A 111 5.16 -11.99 7.21
N ALA A 112 5.15 -13.04 8.05
CA ALA A 112 5.79 -14.31 7.69
C ALA A 112 5.16 -14.94 6.44
N GLN A 113 3.84 -14.85 6.28
CA GLN A 113 3.13 -15.35 5.11
C GLN A 113 3.38 -14.49 3.88
N ALA A 114 3.35 -13.15 4.05
CA ALA A 114 3.71 -12.21 2.99
C ALA A 114 5.11 -12.50 2.44
N LYS A 115 6.07 -12.73 3.33
CA LYS A 115 7.46 -13.03 2.97
C LYS A 115 7.60 -14.37 2.22
N LYS A 116 6.89 -15.41 2.65
CA LYS A 116 6.84 -16.70 1.91
C LYS A 116 6.29 -16.51 0.49
N ARG A 117 5.20 -15.74 0.34
CA ARG A 117 4.62 -15.44 -0.98
C ARG A 117 5.60 -14.64 -1.85
N LEU A 118 6.23 -13.61 -1.30
CA LEU A 118 7.27 -12.84 -2.01
C LEU A 118 8.41 -13.74 -2.49
N GLN A 119 8.95 -14.58 -1.63
CA GLN A 119 10.03 -15.51 -1.98
C GLN A 119 9.61 -16.49 -3.09
N ARG A 120 8.41 -17.05 -3.00
CA ARG A 120 7.85 -17.93 -4.04
C ARG A 120 7.71 -17.18 -5.36
N PHE A 121 7.14 -15.99 -5.35
CA PHE A 121 6.97 -15.16 -6.53
C PHE A 121 8.30 -14.85 -7.22
N VAL A 122 9.27 -14.32 -6.47
CA VAL A 122 10.60 -13.97 -7.00
C VAL A 122 11.34 -15.17 -7.58
N ARG A 123 11.16 -16.36 -6.97
CA ARG A 123 11.84 -17.59 -7.41
C ARG A 123 11.21 -18.20 -8.66
N SER A 124 9.89 -18.25 -8.75
CA SER A 124 9.19 -19.13 -9.70
C SER A 124 8.24 -18.44 -10.67
N LYS A 125 7.88 -17.16 -10.46
CA LYS A 125 6.90 -16.47 -11.32
C LYS A 125 7.42 -15.18 -11.92
N LEU A 126 8.36 -14.52 -11.26
CA LEU A 126 8.81 -13.19 -11.65
C LEU A 126 9.40 -13.17 -13.08
N GLY A 127 10.06 -14.25 -13.49
CA GLY A 127 10.66 -14.34 -14.84
C GLY A 127 9.63 -14.18 -15.96
N ASP A 128 8.45 -14.76 -15.78
CA ASP A 128 7.37 -14.80 -16.77
C ASP A 128 6.29 -13.73 -16.50
N TYR A 129 6.47 -12.88 -15.48
CA TYR A 129 5.45 -11.94 -15.03
C TYR A 129 4.98 -10.99 -16.14
N GLU A 130 5.87 -10.48 -16.97
CA GLU A 130 5.52 -9.59 -18.08
C GLU A 130 4.52 -10.25 -19.05
N ALA A 131 4.72 -11.52 -19.36
CA ALA A 131 3.88 -12.27 -20.29
C ALA A 131 2.57 -12.79 -19.66
N GLN A 132 2.62 -13.17 -18.38
CA GLN A 132 1.52 -13.92 -17.74
C GLN A 132 0.60 -13.08 -16.85
N SER A 133 1.05 -11.92 -16.38
CA SER A 133 0.30 -11.15 -15.35
C SER A 133 -1.06 -10.63 -15.81
N ASN A 134 -1.30 -10.52 -17.10
CA ASN A 134 -2.56 -10.06 -17.67
C ASN A 134 -3.50 -11.21 -18.09
N ASP A 135 -3.06 -12.46 -18.00
CA ASP A 135 -3.89 -13.62 -18.29
C ASP A 135 -4.57 -14.12 -17.03
N PRO A 136 -5.90 -13.97 -16.89
CA PRO A 136 -6.61 -14.39 -15.67
C PRO A 136 -6.70 -15.92 -15.52
N THR A 137 -6.36 -16.69 -16.54
CA THR A 137 -6.34 -18.16 -16.50
C THR A 137 -5.06 -18.74 -15.90
N ILE A 138 -4.03 -17.88 -15.74
CA ILE A 138 -2.72 -18.27 -15.23
C ILE A 138 -2.48 -17.63 -13.85
N ASP A 139 -2.01 -18.43 -12.86
CA ASP A 139 -1.54 -17.88 -11.59
C ASP A 139 -0.15 -17.21 -11.76
N GLY A 140 -0.10 -16.16 -12.60
CA GLY A 140 1.12 -15.41 -12.95
C GLY A 140 1.43 -14.23 -12.02
N THR A 141 0.59 -13.94 -11.03
CA THR A 141 0.74 -12.77 -10.16
C THR A 141 1.42 -13.10 -8.83
N SER A 142 1.82 -12.05 -8.10
CA SER A 142 2.48 -12.20 -6.79
C SER A 142 1.54 -12.58 -5.66
N ASN A 143 0.25 -12.27 -5.79
CA ASN A 143 -0.76 -12.40 -4.74
C ASN A 143 -0.38 -11.64 -3.45
N LEU A 144 0.36 -10.53 -3.55
CA LEU A 144 0.81 -9.70 -2.42
C LEU A 144 -0.15 -8.55 -2.08
N SER A 145 -1.16 -8.29 -2.92
CA SER A 145 -2.08 -7.17 -2.73
C SER A 145 -2.73 -7.10 -1.34
N PRO A 146 -3.25 -8.20 -0.75
CA PRO A 146 -3.82 -8.17 0.60
C PRO A 146 -2.78 -7.77 1.66
N TYR A 147 -1.57 -8.27 1.55
CA TYR A 147 -0.50 -7.98 2.51
C TYR A 147 0.03 -6.55 2.42
N LEU A 148 0.08 -6.00 1.20
CA LEU A 148 0.42 -4.58 0.98
C LEU A 148 -0.71 -3.67 1.48
N HIS A 149 -1.98 -4.06 1.24
CA HIS A 149 -3.14 -3.30 1.69
C HIS A 149 -3.19 -3.13 3.20
N PHE A 150 -2.92 -4.19 3.95
CA PHE A 150 -2.93 -4.18 5.40
C PHE A 150 -1.58 -3.85 6.05
N GLY A 151 -0.59 -3.40 5.27
CA GLY A 151 0.74 -3.03 5.78
C GLY A 151 1.54 -4.19 6.39
N GLN A 152 1.18 -5.43 6.05
CA GLN A 152 1.85 -6.63 6.57
C GLN A 152 3.21 -6.88 5.92
N ILE A 153 3.50 -6.21 4.81
CA ILE A 153 4.83 -6.15 4.18
C ILE A 153 5.03 -4.77 3.55
N SER A 154 6.24 -4.24 3.64
CA SER A 154 6.57 -2.96 3.04
C SER A 154 6.71 -3.04 1.52
N PRO A 155 6.13 -2.11 0.74
CA PRO A 155 6.37 -2.01 -0.70
C PRO A 155 7.85 -1.82 -1.03
N LEU A 156 8.62 -1.15 -0.18
CA LEU A 156 10.06 -1.00 -0.33
C LEU A 156 10.78 -2.36 -0.21
N GLU A 157 10.41 -3.20 0.76
CA GLU A 157 10.99 -4.55 0.90
C GLU A 157 10.71 -5.41 -0.33
N VAL A 158 9.46 -5.36 -0.83
CA VAL A 158 9.06 -6.06 -2.05
C VAL A 158 9.85 -5.58 -3.26
N ALA A 159 9.93 -4.26 -3.45
CA ALA A 159 10.67 -3.65 -4.57
C ALA A 159 12.15 -4.02 -4.56
N LEU A 160 12.81 -3.95 -3.41
CA LEU A 160 14.22 -4.33 -3.26
C LEU A 160 14.47 -5.81 -3.53
N ALA A 161 13.54 -6.69 -3.14
CA ALA A 161 13.67 -8.12 -3.42
C ALA A 161 13.54 -8.42 -4.92
N VAL A 162 12.60 -7.76 -5.60
CA VAL A 162 12.39 -7.87 -7.04
C VAL A 162 13.55 -7.26 -7.83
N GLN A 163 14.01 -6.07 -7.46
CA GLN A 163 15.16 -5.39 -8.09
C GLN A 163 16.42 -6.24 -8.06
N ARG A 164 16.70 -6.90 -6.93
CA ARG A 164 17.87 -7.80 -6.81
C ARG A 164 17.82 -8.99 -7.76
N LYS A 165 16.64 -9.47 -8.10
CA LYS A 165 16.48 -10.56 -9.07
C LYS A 165 16.69 -10.08 -10.50
N GLY A 166 16.21 -8.88 -10.82
CA GLY A 166 16.33 -8.25 -12.13
C GLY A 166 15.59 -8.98 -13.26
N GLY A 167 15.79 -8.50 -14.49
CA GLY A 167 15.19 -9.03 -15.70
C GLY A 167 13.85 -8.37 -16.07
N LYS A 168 13.35 -8.64 -17.28
CA LYS A 168 12.14 -8.00 -17.84
C LYS A 168 10.90 -8.12 -16.96
N GLY A 169 10.69 -9.29 -16.35
CA GLY A 169 9.58 -9.48 -15.42
C GLY A 169 9.71 -8.63 -14.16
N ALA A 170 10.94 -8.36 -13.68
CA ALA A 170 11.18 -7.46 -12.57
C ALA A 170 10.83 -6.01 -12.93
N ASP A 171 11.23 -5.54 -14.11
CA ASP A 171 10.91 -4.19 -14.57
C ASP A 171 9.39 -3.99 -14.70
N ALA A 172 8.70 -4.97 -15.30
CA ALA A 172 7.25 -4.96 -15.43
C ALA A 172 6.54 -4.97 -14.06
N PHE A 173 7.04 -5.76 -13.09
CA PHE A 173 6.47 -5.78 -11.74
C PHE A 173 6.71 -4.48 -10.98
N LEU A 174 7.91 -3.91 -11.07
CA LEU A 174 8.24 -2.63 -10.43
C LEU A 174 7.44 -1.47 -11.01
N GLU A 175 7.14 -1.48 -12.30
CA GLU A 175 6.21 -0.52 -12.92
C GLU A 175 4.83 -0.59 -12.24
N GLN A 176 4.30 -1.79 -11.98
CA GLN A 176 3.00 -1.94 -11.30
C GLN A 176 3.08 -1.55 -9.82
N LEU A 177 4.08 -2.04 -9.11
CA LEU A 177 4.21 -1.83 -7.66
C LEU A 177 4.49 -0.37 -7.31
N ILE A 178 5.33 0.32 -8.09
CA ILE A 178 5.75 1.68 -7.79
C ILE A 178 4.90 2.67 -8.61
N VAL A 179 5.07 2.69 -9.93
CA VAL A 179 4.47 3.77 -10.75
C VAL A 179 2.94 3.72 -10.73
N ARG A 180 2.34 2.55 -11.00
CA ARG A 180 0.87 2.44 -11.09
C ARG A 180 0.20 2.57 -9.73
N ARG A 181 0.76 1.95 -8.71
CA ARG A 181 0.23 2.05 -7.34
C ARG A 181 0.37 3.48 -6.80
N GLU A 182 1.52 4.13 -7.01
CA GLU A 182 1.76 5.48 -6.52
C GLU A 182 1.00 6.55 -7.33
N LEU A 183 0.58 6.25 -8.57
CA LEU A 183 -0.36 7.08 -9.30
C LEU A 183 -1.73 7.14 -8.60
N ALA A 184 -2.22 6.03 -8.06
CA ALA A 184 -3.45 6.01 -7.28
C ALA A 184 -3.30 6.84 -5.98
N VAL A 185 -2.15 6.74 -5.32
CA VAL A 185 -1.83 7.56 -4.14
C VAL A 185 -1.79 9.05 -4.50
N ASN A 186 -1.15 9.41 -5.61
CA ASN A 186 -1.12 10.78 -6.12
C ASN A 186 -2.54 11.30 -6.37
N PHE A 187 -3.39 10.52 -7.04
CA PHE A 187 -4.79 10.88 -7.26
C PHE A 187 -5.52 11.17 -5.94
N VAL A 188 -5.44 10.27 -4.96
CA VAL A 188 -6.10 10.45 -3.65
C VAL A 188 -5.56 11.66 -2.88
N LEU A 189 -4.25 11.93 -3.00
CA LEU A 189 -3.62 13.05 -2.30
C LEU A 189 -4.04 14.40 -2.87
N PHE A 190 -4.08 14.54 -4.19
CA PHE A 190 -4.24 15.84 -4.87
C PHE A 190 -5.65 16.10 -5.41
N ASN A 191 -6.52 15.09 -5.48
CA ASN A 191 -7.90 15.27 -5.88
C ASN A 191 -8.84 15.26 -4.67
N PRO A 192 -9.39 16.40 -4.24
CA PRO A 192 -10.29 16.45 -3.08
C PRO A 192 -11.61 15.71 -3.28
N GLY A 193 -11.97 15.45 -4.54
CA GLY A 193 -13.19 14.71 -4.92
C GLY A 193 -12.95 13.23 -5.24
N TYR A 194 -11.79 12.65 -4.91
CA TYR A 194 -11.38 11.30 -5.32
C TYR A 194 -12.40 10.20 -5.02
N ASP A 195 -13.19 10.35 -3.97
CA ASP A 195 -14.22 9.42 -3.51
C ASP A 195 -15.64 9.77 -3.97
N THR A 196 -15.77 10.65 -4.97
CA THR A 196 -17.06 11.07 -5.52
C THR A 196 -17.17 10.79 -7.01
N TYR A 197 -18.39 10.63 -7.52
CA TYR A 197 -18.65 10.48 -8.95
C TYR A 197 -18.18 11.70 -9.78
N ALA A 198 -18.09 12.88 -9.16
CA ALA A 198 -17.61 14.09 -9.80
C ALA A 198 -16.14 14.03 -10.23
N SER A 199 -15.33 13.17 -9.60
CA SER A 199 -13.94 12.94 -9.99
C SER A 199 -13.77 12.21 -11.33
N VAL A 200 -14.82 11.51 -11.78
CA VAL A 200 -14.80 10.81 -13.06
C VAL A 200 -14.84 11.86 -14.19
N PRO A 201 -13.95 11.78 -15.18
CA PRO A 201 -13.92 12.73 -16.32
C PRO A 201 -15.27 12.81 -17.05
N GLU A 202 -15.60 14.00 -17.56
CA GLU A 202 -16.93 14.23 -18.18
C GLU A 202 -17.22 13.27 -19.36
N TRP A 203 -16.20 12.97 -20.19
CA TRP A 203 -16.36 12.01 -21.28
C TRP A 203 -16.74 10.61 -20.77
N ALA A 204 -16.18 10.18 -19.66
CA ALA A 204 -16.49 8.88 -19.07
C ALA A 204 -17.89 8.89 -18.42
N ARG A 205 -18.26 9.98 -17.75
CA ARG A 205 -19.62 10.17 -17.19
C ARG A 205 -20.67 10.17 -18.32
N ALA A 206 -20.38 10.81 -19.46
CA ALA A 206 -21.25 10.80 -20.63
C ALA A 206 -21.44 9.36 -21.16
N THR A 207 -20.36 8.59 -21.28
CA THR A 207 -20.42 7.18 -21.69
C THR A 207 -21.22 6.35 -20.69
N LEU A 208 -20.99 6.49 -19.41
CA LEU A 208 -21.75 5.77 -18.38
C LEU A 208 -23.25 6.09 -18.42
N ARG A 209 -23.62 7.36 -18.63
CA ARG A 209 -25.03 7.77 -18.80
C ARG A 209 -25.66 7.13 -20.02
N LYS A 210 -24.93 7.13 -21.16
CA LYS A 210 -25.41 6.53 -22.43
C LYS A 210 -25.70 5.04 -22.26
N HIS A 211 -24.89 4.33 -21.50
CA HIS A 211 -24.94 2.89 -21.31
C HIS A 211 -25.56 2.44 -19.97
N ALA A 212 -26.26 3.36 -19.26
CA ALA A 212 -26.81 3.07 -17.94
C ALA A 212 -27.90 1.97 -17.93
N ARG A 213 -28.52 1.70 -19.07
CA ARG A 213 -29.60 0.70 -19.23
C ARG A 213 -29.16 -0.54 -20.00
N ASP A 214 -27.89 -0.67 -20.35
CA ASP A 214 -27.39 -1.85 -21.04
C ASP A 214 -27.43 -3.07 -20.08
N SER A 215 -27.84 -4.21 -20.62
CA SER A 215 -27.77 -5.48 -19.90
C SER A 215 -26.31 -5.83 -19.59
N ARG A 216 -26.05 -6.32 -18.39
CA ARG A 216 -24.72 -6.74 -17.92
C ARG A 216 -24.73 -8.22 -17.59
#